data_34589f32de74fbd1dea04dc226b4a2ef
#
_entry.id   34589f32de74fbd1dea04dc226b4a2ef
#
_cell.length_a   1.000
_cell.length_b   1.000
_cell.length_c   1.000
_cell.angle_alpha   90.00
_cell.angle_beta   90.00
_cell.angle_gamma   90.00
#
_symmetry.space_group_name_H-M   'P 1'
#
loop_
_entity.id
_entity.type
_entity.pdbx_description
1 polymer ?
#
loop_
_entity_poly.entity_id
_entity_poly.type
_entity_poly.pdbx_seq_one_letter_code
_entity_poly.pdbx_strand_id
1 'polypeptide(L)'
;MRRAAGPLALNCAARQSHTTGQACAPPRRGATALQRRRISRMSNSILVVGGGFAGLTAAIEAAELGHDVYIVEKSPYLGGRVAQLNKYFPKLCPPSCGLEIQFQRIRKNPRIKFFTMAEVTKLVGCKGDYTATVSIKPRKVAAHNVDFTLLASSLEGTVPNEFDFGLSQRKALYKSMPFAFPNRFVLDTDALSKADAARVAGQKFLDQNEPAREIELNVCAIVVATGWKPYDVTNLANLGAGKVKNCVTNMQLERLASPFGPTGGKIVRPTDGRRPKRIAFVQCAGSRDQNHLNYCSYICCMATLKQCQYICEQYPETQISVFYIDLRAPGRYVKVLDKVKAAPNVRLIKGKVADVAQAADDNVTVTVEDAIRGEKLHLDYDMVVLATGMQPSLATDSLPLPLPLDEDGFVMGGEEAGIFAAGCARMPLDVMRTAQSGTAAALKAVQTVKGR
;
A
#
# COMPACT_ATOMS: atom_id res chain seq x y z
N MET A 1 -54.78 -0.81 32.33
CA MET A 1 -53.80 -0.76 33.45
C MET A 1 -52.42 -0.49 32.89
N ARG A 2 -51.89 0.71 33.10
CA ARG A 2 -50.58 1.17 32.65
C ARG A 2 -49.52 0.62 33.62
N ARG A 3 -48.43 0.09 33.11
CA ARG A 3 -47.15 0.07 33.84
C ARG A 3 -46.04 0.62 32.96
N ALA A 4 -45.41 1.66 33.48
CA ALA A 4 -44.29 2.39 32.91
C ALA A 4 -43.01 1.58 33.03
N ALA A 5 -42.17 1.59 31.96
CA ALA A 5 -40.79 1.15 32.00
C ALA A 5 -39.89 2.39 32.08
N GLY A 6 -39.07 2.46 33.14
CA GLY A 6 -38.08 3.50 33.36
C GLY A 6 -36.80 3.30 32.50
N PRO A 7 -35.99 4.35 32.33
CA PRO A 7 -34.83 4.29 31.48
C PRO A 7 -33.63 3.62 32.18
N LEU A 8 -33.00 2.69 31.49
CA LEU A 8 -31.70 2.10 31.83
C LEU A 8 -30.60 3.13 31.61
N ALA A 9 -29.99 3.58 32.68
CA ALA A 9 -28.76 4.40 32.62
C ALA A 9 -27.56 3.52 32.28
N LEU A 10 -26.96 3.75 31.11
CA LEU A 10 -25.68 3.22 30.72
C LEU A 10 -24.57 4.02 31.42
N ASN A 11 -23.94 3.41 32.44
CA ASN A 11 -22.72 3.90 33.03
C ASN A 11 -21.53 3.61 32.08
N CYS A 12 -21.11 4.60 31.33
CA CYS A 12 -19.87 4.59 30.57
C CYS A 12 -18.74 5.11 31.51
N ALA A 13 -18.04 4.21 32.18
CA ALA A 13 -16.81 4.55 32.91
C ALA A 13 -15.67 4.71 31.91
N ALA A 14 -15.45 5.93 31.45
CA ALA A 14 -14.27 6.30 30.67
C ALA A 14 -13.04 6.23 31.59
N ARG A 15 -12.17 5.26 31.37
CA ARG A 15 -10.80 5.29 31.90
C ARG A 15 -10.01 6.35 31.13
N GLN A 16 -9.85 7.52 31.71
CA GLN A 16 -8.89 8.53 31.27
C GLN A 16 -7.47 8.07 31.63
N SER A 17 -6.74 7.57 30.66
CA SER A 17 -5.28 7.48 30.77
C SER A 17 -4.69 8.86 30.47
N HIS A 18 -4.31 9.58 31.50
CA HIS A 18 -3.53 10.81 31.37
C HIS A 18 -2.12 10.48 30.87
N THR A 19 -1.91 10.55 29.54
CA THR A 19 -0.59 10.78 28.99
C THR A 19 -0.33 12.28 29.06
N THR A 20 0.57 12.69 29.95
CA THR A 20 1.05 14.06 30.07
C THR A 20 1.76 14.48 28.77
N GLY A 21 1.01 15.10 27.87
CA GLY A 21 1.58 15.83 26.74
C GLY A 21 2.38 17.02 27.31
N GLN A 22 3.68 17.03 27.12
CA GLN A 22 4.48 18.23 27.38
C GLN A 22 3.96 19.34 26.45
N ALA A 23 3.21 20.26 27.02
CA ALA A 23 2.81 21.48 26.34
C ALA A 23 4.06 22.28 25.96
N CYS A 24 4.14 22.70 24.68
CA CYS A 24 5.16 23.63 24.23
C CYS A 24 5.02 24.94 25.02
N ALA A 25 5.96 25.23 25.92
CA ALA A 25 5.94 26.47 26.68
C ALA A 25 6.14 27.67 25.77
N PRO A 26 5.38 28.77 25.94
CA PRO A 26 5.60 29.99 25.16
C PRO A 26 7.00 30.55 25.41
N PRO A 27 7.65 31.19 24.46
CA PRO A 27 9.00 31.73 24.61
C PRO A 27 9.06 32.73 25.75
N ARG A 28 9.95 32.48 26.71
CA ARG A 28 10.16 33.39 27.86
C ARG A 28 10.63 34.76 27.35
N ARG A 29 9.99 35.83 27.82
CA ARG A 29 10.43 37.21 27.59
C ARG A 29 11.82 37.36 28.23
N GLY A 30 12.87 37.43 27.41
CA GLY A 30 14.26 37.53 27.87
C GLY A 30 15.28 36.70 27.09
N ALA A 31 14.94 36.12 25.98
CA ALA A 31 15.86 35.34 25.14
C ALA A 31 17.02 36.17 24.62
N THR A 32 18.25 35.68 24.81
CA THR A 32 19.49 36.29 24.32
C THR A 32 19.54 36.37 22.82
N ALA A 33 20.39 37.24 22.25
CA ALA A 33 20.52 37.45 20.79
C ALA A 33 20.83 36.14 20.03
N LEU A 34 21.47 35.15 20.64
CA LEU A 34 21.72 33.81 20.13
C LEU A 34 20.43 32.96 20.06
N GLN A 35 19.55 33.06 21.06
CA GLN A 35 18.23 32.42 21.04
C GLN A 35 17.31 33.08 20.02
N ARG A 36 17.39 34.41 19.84
CA ARG A 36 16.65 35.11 18.78
C ARG A 36 17.13 34.75 17.39
N ARG A 37 18.42 34.45 17.16
CA ARG A 37 18.92 33.91 15.87
C ARG A 37 18.42 32.50 15.57
N ARG A 38 18.17 31.67 16.59
CA ARG A 38 17.53 30.34 16.44
C ARG A 38 16.05 30.46 16.05
N ILE A 39 15.34 31.47 16.58
CA ILE A 39 13.93 31.73 16.25
C ILE A 39 13.78 32.28 14.80
N SER A 40 14.82 32.86 14.18
CA SER A 40 14.75 33.47 12.85
C SER A 40 14.87 32.50 11.66
N ARG A 41 15.02 31.22 11.89
CA ARG A 41 15.01 30.16 10.85
C ARG A 41 13.96 29.09 11.16
N MET A 42 12.72 29.52 11.32
CA MET A 42 11.63 28.56 11.28
C MET A 42 11.58 27.93 9.88
N SER A 43 11.63 26.63 9.83
CA SER A 43 11.58 25.88 8.57
C SER A 43 10.30 26.18 7.80
N ASN A 44 10.35 26.29 6.48
CA ASN A 44 9.18 26.40 5.59
C ASN A 44 8.87 25.04 4.94
N SER A 45 9.37 23.98 5.56
CA SER A 45 9.39 22.64 4.97
C SER A 45 8.28 21.74 5.52
N ILE A 46 7.80 20.86 4.69
CA ILE A 46 6.79 19.83 5.02
C ILE A 46 7.43 18.46 4.86
N LEU A 47 7.25 17.58 5.85
CA LEU A 47 7.64 16.17 5.76
C LEU A 47 6.45 15.35 5.26
N VAL A 48 6.68 14.50 4.26
CA VAL A 48 5.73 13.51 3.76
C VAL A 48 6.28 12.13 4.05
N VAL A 49 5.62 11.38 4.92
CA VAL A 49 5.99 10.01 5.28
C VAL A 49 5.19 9.03 4.43
N GLY A 50 5.88 8.40 3.48
CA GLY A 50 5.33 7.50 2.47
C GLY A 50 5.29 8.13 1.08
N GLY A 51 5.99 7.48 0.14
CA GLY A 51 6.11 7.87 -1.26
C GLY A 51 5.07 7.19 -2.18
N GLY A 52 3.93 6.75 -1.64
CA GLY A 52 2.79 6.24 -2.40
C GLY A 52 1.98 7.36 -3.07
N PHE A 53 0.89 7.00 -3.76
CA PHE A 53 0.11 7.94 -4.59
C PHE A 53 -0.41 9.16 -3.81
N ALA A 54 -0.85 8.98 -2.55
CA ALA A 54 -1.27 10.08 -1.67
C ALA A 54 -0.10 11.01 -1.32
N GLY A 55 1.03 10.42 -0.92
CA GLY A 55 2.21 11.19 -0.53
C GLY A 55 2.83 11.96 -1.69
N LEU A 56 2.91 11.35 -2.89
CA LEU A 56 3.36 12.04 -4.10
C LEU A 56 2.46 13.22 -4.44
N THR A 57 1.14 13.04 -4.39
CA THR A 57 0.17 14.12 -4.62
C THR A 57 0.36 15.23 -3.59
N ALA A 58 0.43 14.90 -2.30
CA ALA A 58 0.62 15.87 -1.25
C ALA A 58 1.93 16.67 -1.40
N ALA A 59 3.02 15.99 -1.74
CA ALA A 59 4.32 16.60 -1.94
C ALA A 59 4.34 17.58 -3.12
N ILE A 60 3.74 17.17 -4.24
CA ILE A 60 3.67 18.00 -5.45
C ILE A 60 2.81 19.25 -5.19
N GLU A 61 1.62 19.08 -4.62
CA GLU A 61 0.72 20.22 -4.34
C GLU A 61 1.36 21.22 -3.37
N ALA A 62 2.00 20.75 -2.30
CA ALA A 62 2.68 21.62 -1.34
C ALA A 62 3.88 22.36 -1.98
N ALA A 63 4.66 21.68 -2.82
CA ALA A 63 5.83 22.25 -3.46
C ALA A 63 5.47 23.27 -4.55
N GLU A 64 4.38 23.06 -5.29
CA GLU A 64 3.85 24.02 -6.28
C GLU A 64 3.28 25.28 -5.61
N LEU A 65 2.85 25.19 -4.34
CA LEU A 65 2.50 26.34 -3.50
C LEU A 65 3.72 27.06 -2.90
N GLY A 66 4.94 26.63 -3.24
CA GLY A 66 6.20 27.31 -2.87
C GLY A 66 6.87 26.81 -1.59
N HIS A 67 6.44 25.67 -1.04
CA HIS A 67 7.02 25.08 0.16
C HIS A 67 8.08 24.02 -0.17
N ASP A 68 9.12 23.92 0.65
CA ASP A 68 10.08 22.83 0.54
C ASP A 68 9.49 21.55 1.11
N VAL A 69 9.68 20.43 0.42
CA VAL A 69 9.07 19.16 0.80
C VAL A 69 10.10 18.04 0.83
N TYR A 70 10.08 17.27 1.91
CA TYR A 70 10.87 16.07 2.07
C TYR A 70 9.95 14.83 2.03
N ILE A 71 10.19 13.90 1.09
CA ILE A 71 9.49 12.61 1.04
C ILE A 71 10.41 11.55 1.62
N VAL A 72 9.90 10.79 2.61
CA VAL A 72 10.60 9.64 3.21
C VAL A 72 9.81 8.38 2.85
N GLU A 73 10.46 7.46 2.11
CA GLU A 73 9.85 6.22 1.62
C GLU A 73 10.72 5.01 1.97
N LYS A 74 10.13 4.00 2.60
CA LYS A 74 10.83 2.79 3.02
C LYS A 74 11.24 1.86 1.88
N SER A 75 10.46 1.86 0.80
CA SER A 75 10.75 1.08 -0.41
C SER A 75 11.90 1.68 -1.21
N PRO A 76 12.58 0.91 -2.05
CA PRO A 76 13.62 1.44 -2.93
C PRO A 76 13.08 2.27 -4.11
N TYR A 77 11.76 2.43 -4.22
CA TYR A 77 11.06 3.14 -5.28
C TYR A 77 9.87 3.94 -4.74
N LEU A 78 9.45 4.96 -5.48
CA LEU A 78 8.23 5.73 -5.25
C LEU A 78 7.05 5.15 -6.05
N GLY A 79 5.83 5.45 -5.65
CA GLY A 79 4.58 5.00 -6.31
C GLY A 79 3.73 4.05 -5.46
N GLY A 80 4.33 3.45 -4.43
CA GLY A 80 3.63 2.60 -3.45
C GLY A 80 2.87 1.44 -4.10
N ARG A 81 1.72 1.06 -3.53
CA ARG A 81 0.90 -0.07 -4.01
C ARG A 81 0.32 0.11 -5.41
N VAL A 82 0.13 1.36 -5.85
CA VAL A 82 -0.36 1.63 -7.22
C VAL A 82 0.60 1.08 -8.25
N ALA A 83 1.92 1.16 -8.02
CA ALA A 83 2.93 0.61 -8.92
C ALA A 83 2.82 -0.92 -9.13
N GLN A 84 2.21 -1.64 -8.19
CA GLN A 84 2.03 -3.10 -8.22
C GLN A 84 0.75 -3.55 -8.95
N LEU A 85 -0.16 -2.63 -9.29
CA LEU A 85 -1.39 -2.94 -10.03
C LEU A 85 -1.10 -3.16 -11.52
N ASN A 86 -1.96 -3.90 -12.21
CA ASN A 86 -1.98 -3.95 -13.67
C ASN A 86 -2.66 -2.70 -14.25
N LYS A 87 -3.88 -2.41 -13.79
CA LYS A 87 -4.64 -1.21 -14.17
C LYS A 87 -5.32 -0.63 -12.92
N TYR A 88 -5.61 0.68 -12.91
CA TYR A 88 -6.31 1.32 -11.79
C TYR A 88 -7.47 2.22 -12.26
N PHE A 89 -8.45 2.38 -11.39
CA PHE A 89 -9.59 3.27 -11.62
C PHE A 89 -9.20 4.76 -11.55
N PRO A 90 -9.94 5.64 -12.25
CA PRO A 90 -11.19 5.38 -13.00
C PRO A 90 -10.98 4.98 -14.46
N LYS A 91 -9.83 5.30 -15.06
CA LYS A 91 -9.59 5.14 -16.50
C LYS A 91 -9.12 3.74 -16.92
N LEU A 92 -8.83 2.87 -15.97
CA LEU A 92 -8.23 1.55 -16.21
C LEU A 92 -6.90 1.64 -17.00
N CYS A 93 -6.12 2.66 -16.71
CA CYS A 93 -4.78 2.83 -17.25
C CYS A 93 -3.76 1.99 -16.47
N PRO A 94 -2.64 1.60 -17.08
CA PRO A 94 -1.52 1.04 -16.35
C PRO A 94 -0.91 2.06 -15.38
N PRO A 95 -0.29 1.64 -14.27
CA PRO A 95 0.29 2.53 -13.26
C PRO A 95 1.30 3.51 -13.82
N SER A 96 2.08 3.10 -14.80
CA SER A 96 3.09 3.94 -15.48
C SER A 96 2.49 5.24 -16.05
N CYS A 97 1.24 5.21 -16.53
CA CYS A 97 0.58 6.40 -17.09
C CYS A 97 0.45 7.55 -16.06
N GLY A 98 -0.09 7.26 -14.86
CA GLY A 98 -0.28 8.29 -13.84
C GLY A 98 0.97 8.58 -13.02
N LEU A 99 1.76 7.56 -12.70
CA LEU A 99 2.98 7.70 -11.92
C LEU A 99 4.06 8.45 -12.69
N GLU A 100 4.21 8.24 -14.00
CA GLU A 100 5.21 8.95 -14.79
C GLU A 100 4.95 10.48 -14.78
N ILE A 101 3.70 10.91 -14.84
CA ILE A 101 3.34 12.32 -14.73
C ILE A 101 3.80 12.87 -13.37
N GLN A 102 3.53 12.16 -12.27
CA GLN A 102 3.97 12.58 -10.94
C GLN A 102 5.49 12.58 -10.81
N PHE A 103 6.18 11.56 -11.35
CA PHE A 103 7.63 11.49 -11.32
C PHE A 103 8.29 12.62 -12.10
N GLN A 104 7.71 13.04 -13.25
CA GLN A 104 8.19 14.20 -14.02
C GLN A 104 8.00 15.51 -13.25
N ARG A 105 6.86 15.68 -12.57
CA ARG A 105 6.61 16.87 -11.72
C ARG A 105 7.62 16.93 -10.57
N ILE A 106 7.90 15.80 -9.90
CA ILE A 106 8.90 15.72 -8.83
C ILE A 106 10.30 16.02 -9.35
N ARG A 107 10.69 15.42 -10.47
CA ARG A 107 12.03 15.62 -11.08
C ARG A 107 12.30 17.07 -11.45
N LYS A 108 11.26 17.79 -11.92
CA LYS A 108 11.36 19.18 -12.36
C LYS A 108 11.25 20.19 -11.22
N ASN A 109 10.77 19.78 -10.04
CA ASN A 109 10.56 20.69 -8.92
C ASN A 109 11.73 20.61 -7.91
N PRO A 110 12.61 21.65 -7.85
CA PRO A 110 13.77 21.64 -6.97
C PRO A 110 13.43 21.72 -5.48
N ARG A 111 12.17 22.04 -5.14
CA ARG A 111 11.68 22.10 -3.76
C ARG A 111 11.36 20.71 -3.18
N ILE A 112 11.27 19.67 -4.02
CA ILE A 112 10.99 18.33 -3.57
C ILE A 112 12.30 17.54 -3.48
N LYS A 113 12.62 17.10 -2.26
CA LYS A 113 13.68 16.14 -2.01
C LYS A 113 13.06 14.83 -1.53
N PHE A 114 13.53 13.70 -2.01
CA PHE A 114 13.03 12.41 -1.57
C PHE A 114 14.16 11.47 -1.16
N PHE A 115 13.86 10.64 -0.18
CA PHE A 115 14.74 9.61 0.36
C PHE A 115 14.01 8.27 0.26
N THR A 116 14.54 7.36 -0.53
CA THR A 116 14.07 5.98 -0.63
C THR A 116 14.92 5.07 0.24
N MET A 117 14.41 3.90 0.65
CA MET A 117 15.01 3.02 1.64
C MET A 117 15.22 3.75 2.98
N ALA A 118 14.30 4.64 3.32
CA ALA A 118 14.41 5.57 4.43
C ALA A 118 13.19 5.51 5.35
N GLU A 119 13.43 5.61 6.65
CA GLU A 119 12.40 5.56 7.69
C GLU A 119 12.64 6.68 8.71
N VAL A 120 11.55 7.28 9.20
CA VAL A 120 11.61 8.22 10.32
C VAL A 120 11.81 7.40 11.60
N THR A 121 12.91 7.65 12.30
CA THR A 121 13.27 6.91 13.54
C THR A 121 13.02 7.71 14.80
N LYS A 122 12.95 9.04 14.71
CA LYS A 122 12.69 9.93 15.85
C LYS A 122 12.03 11.22 15.39
N LEU A 123 11.13 11.74 16.24
CA LEU A 123 10.55 13.08 16.08
C LEU A 123 10.67 13.84 17.40
N VAL A 124 11.15 15.07 17.33
CA VAL A 124 11.26 15.98 18.48
C VAL A 124 10.71 17.34 18.09
N GLY A 125 10.10 18.05 19.03
CA GLY A 125 9.54 19.37 18.81
C GLY A 125 8.02 19.40 18.85
N CYS A 126 7.44 20.41 18.23
CA CYS A 126 6.00 20.62 18.21
C CYS A 126 5.56 21.23 16.87
N LYS A 127 4.25 21.39 16.71
CA LYS A 127 3.65 22.05 15.52
C LYS A 127 4.41 23.31 15.15
N GLY A 128 4.88 23.37 13.93
CA GLY A 128 5.64 24.50 13.41
C GLY A 128 7.16 24.39 13.58
N ASP A 129 7.67 23.48 14.43
CA ASP A 129 9.11 23.36 14.72
C ASP A 129 9.45 21.90 15.12
N TYR A 130 9.41 21.01 14.16
CA TYR A 130 9.80 19.62 14.32
C TYR A 130 11.20 19.36 13.79
N THR A 131 11.96 18.52 14.47
CA THR A 131 13.17 17.87 13.97
C THR A 131 12.88 16.37 13.84
N ALA A 132 12.87 15.87 12.60
CA ALA A 132 12.71 14.46 12.29
C ALA A 132 14.07 13.83 11.98
N THR A 133 14.45 12.79 12.71
CA THR A 133 15.61 11.95 12.38
C THR A 133 15.17 10.88 11.41
N VAL A 134 15.88 10.75 10.29
CA VAL A 134 15.59 9.79 9.22
C VAL A 134 16.79 8.88 9.03
N SER A 135 16.60 7.59 9.23
CA SER A 135 17.58 6.55 8.92
C SER A 135 17.42 6.12 7.47
N ILE A 136 18.52 6.08 6.71
CA ILE A 136 18.57 5.71 5.30
C ILE A 136 19.42 4.46 5.16
N LYS A 137 18.81 3.36 4.73
CA LYS A 137 19.51 2.10 4.44
C LYS A 137 20.38 2.23 3.20
N PRO A 138 21.56 1.61 3.17
CA PRO A 138 22.45 1.68 2.01
C PRO A 138 21.82 0.99 0.80
N ARG A 139 21.97 1.59 -0.35
CA ARG A 139 21.58 0.99 -1.63
C ARG A 139 22.66 0.08 -2.18
N LYS A 140 23.90 0.29 -1.73
CA LYS A 140 25.12 -0.40 -2.14
C LYS A 140 25.42 -0.30 -3.64
N VAL A 141 24.77 0.67 -4.30
CA VAL A 141 24.93 1.02 -5.70
C VAL A 141 25.11 2.53 -5.80
N ALA A 142 26.33 3.00 -5.99
CA ALA A 142 26.68 4.42 -5.99
C ALA A 142 26.22 5.16 -7.25
N ALA A 143 26.08 4.47 -8.38
CA ALA A 143 25.83 5.10 -9.67
C ALA A 143 24.36 5.34 -9.96
N HIS A 144 24.08 6.49 -10.57
CA HIS A 144 22.83 6.79 -11.26
C HIS A 144 22.96 6.40 -12.74
N ASN A 145 21.88 5.84 -13.30
CA ASN A 145 21.78 5.53 -14.75
C ASN A 145 22.80 4.51 -15.28
N VAL A 146 23.39 3.67 -14.42
CA VAL A 146 24.16 2.52 -14.85
C VAL A 146 23.23 1.32 -15.00
N ASP A 147 23.34 0.63 -16.12
CA ASP A 147 22.59 -0.60 -16.37
C ASP A 147 23.38 -1.82 -15.89
N PHE A 148 22.89 -2.47 -14.86
CA PHE A 148 23.44 -3.69 -14.30
C PHE A 148 22.65 -4.94 -14.71
N THR A 149 21.80 -4.87 -15.73
CA THR A 149 20.91 -5.98 -16.11
C THR A 149 21.69 -7.26 -16.44
N LEU A 150 22.79 -7.15 -17.18
CA LEU A 150 23.63 -8.30 -17.51
C LEU A 150 24.32 -8.89 -16.29
N LEU A 151 24.87 -8.06 -15.41
CA LEU A 151 25.47 -8.51 -14.16
C LEU A 151 24.42 -9.15 -13.26
N ALA A 152 23.26 -8.50 -13.09
CA ALA A 152 22.17 -9.02 -12.28
C ALA A 152 21.70 -10.40 -12.75
N SER A 153 21.56 -10.61 -14.07
CA SER A 153 21.15 -11.89 -14.64
C SER A 153 22.21 -13.00 -14.48
N SER A 154 23.49 -12.64 -14.37
CA SER A 154 24.58 -13.61 -14.16
C SER A 154 24.71 -14.11 -12.70
N LEU A 155 24.09 -13.42 -11.75
CA LEU A 155 24.12 -13.84 -10.34
C LEU A 155 23.26 -15.11 -10.14
N GLU A 156 23.67 -15.96 -9.20
CA GLU A 156 23.01 -17.23 -8.90
C GLU A 156 21.94 -17.07 -7.81
N GLY A 157 22.28 -16.31 -6.75
CA GLY A 157 21.42 -16.10 -5.60
C GLY A 157 20.07 -15.49 -5.97
N THR A 158 19.01 -16.09 -5.43
CA THR A 158 17.65 -15.60 -5.61
C THR A 158 16.89 -15.61 -4.28
N VAL A 159 15.97 -14.68 -4.12
CA VAL A 159 15.05 -14.60 -3.00
C VAL A 159 13.63 -14.32 -3.52
N PRO A 160 12.58 -14.65 -2.75
CA PRO A 160 11.22 -14.30 -3.13
C PRO A 160 11.10 -12.80 -3.47
N ASN A 161 10.44 -12.48 -4.57
CA ASN A 161 10.24 -11.11 -5.01
C ASN A 161 9.05 -10.48 -4.29
N GLU A 162 9.30 -9.57 -3.38
CA GLU A 162 8.27 -8.89 -2.57
C GLU A 162 7.38 -7.98 -3.44
N PHE A 163 7.90 -7.48 -4.57
CA PHE A 163 7.12 -6.68 -5.50
C PHE A 163 6.01 -7.50 -6.16
N ASP A 164 6.26 -8.79 -6.41
CA ASP A 164 5.32 -9.75 -6.99
C ASP A 164 4.60 -10.60 -5.93
N PHE A 165 4.67 -10.22 -4.66
CA PHE A 165 4.05 -10.97 -3.55
C PHE A 165 4.49 -12.45 -3.50
N GLY A 166 5.76 -12.72 -3.79
CA GLY A 166 6.35 -14.05 -3.75
C GLY A 166 6.06 -14.93 -4.97
N LEU A 167 5.32 -14.44 -5.99
CA LEU A 167 5.05 -15.21 -7.22
C LEU A 167 6.27 -15.43 -8.11
N SER A 168 7.31 -14.63 -7.94
CA SER A 168 8.57 -14.76 -8.65
C SER A 168 9.76 -14.71 -7.70
N GLN A 169 10.93 -15.04 -8.22
CA GLN A 169 12.22 -14.86 -7.54
C GLN A 169 12.91 -13.63 -8.11
N ARG A 170 13.59 -12.86 -7.26
CA ARG A 170 14.47 -11.77 -7.68
C ARG A 170 15.92 -12.08 -7.37
N LYS A 171 16.82 -11.50 -8.15
CA LYS A 171 18.27 -11.56 -7.93
C LYS A 171 18.69 -10.64 -6.78
N ALA A 172 19.89 -10.89 -6.25
CA ALA A 172 20.50 -10.02 -5.24
C ALA A 172 20.74 -8.60 -5.76
N LEU A 173 21.09 -8.43 -7.02
CA LEU A 173 21.20 -7.12 -7.68
C LEU A 173 19.95 -6.90 -8.54
N TYR A 174 19.11 -5.92 -8.18
CA TYR A 174 17.79 -5.80 -8.79
C TYR A 174 17.26 -4.36 -8.89
N LYS A 175 16.28 -4.17 -9.75
CA LYS A 175 15.29 -3.08 -9.75
C LYS A 175 13.93 -3.67 -9.50
N SER A 176 13.12 -3.04 -8.66
CA SER A 176 11.80 -3.57 -8.31
C SER A 176 10.85 -3.64 -9.51
N MET A 177 10.98 -2.74 -10.48
CA MET A 177 10.17 -2.69 -11.70
C MET A 177 10.89 -1.89 -12.80
N PRO A 178 10.56 -2.10 -14.10
CA PRO A 178 11.21 -1.39 -15.21
C PRO A 178 11.10 0.14 -15.16
N PHE A 179 9.94 0.66 -14.71
CA PHE A 179 9.66 2.10 -14.57
C PHE A 179 9.92 2.64 -13.15
N ALA A 180 10.81 2.00 -12.39
CA ALA A 180 11.14 2.42 -11.03
C ALA A 180 11.65 3.87 -10.99
N PHE A 181 11.17 4.65 -10.04
CA PHE A 181 11.69 5.98 -9.75
C PHE A 181 12.10 6.07 -8.27
N PRO A 182 13.38 6.36 -7.97
CA PRO A 182 14.48 6.59 -8.90
C PRO A 182 14.84 5.35 -9.71
N ASN A 183 15.31 5.55 -10.97
CA ASN A 183 15.78 4.45 -11.82
C ASN A 183 17.17 3.99 -11.38
N ARG A 184 17.21 3.21 -10.30
CA ARG A 184 18.44 2.73 -9.67
C ARG A 184 18.30 1.27 -9.25
N PHE A 185 19.38 0.53 -9.39
CA PHE A 185 19.49 -0.81 -8.80
C PHE A 185 19.70 -0.76 -7.29
N VAL A 186 19.44 -1.87 -6.65
CA VAL A 186 19.76 -2.16 -5.23
C VAL A 186 20.55 -3.44 -5.18
N LEU A 187 21.60 -3.47 -4.38
CA LEU A 187 22.34 -4.69 -4.07
C LEU A 187 21.90 -5.19 -2.67
N ASP A 188 21.21 -6.31 -2.65
CA ASP A 188 20.84 -7.04 -1.46
C ASP A 188 21.95 -8.03 -1.10
N THR A 189 22.79 -7.65 -0.15
CA THR A 189 23.95 -8.48 0.23
C THR A 189 23.57 -9.78 0.92
N ASP A 190 22.39 -9.82 1.56
CA ASP A 190 21.92 -11.01 2.28
C ASP A 190 21.44 -12.09 1.31
N ALA A 191 21.10 -11.70 0.08
CA ALA A 191 20.71 -12.59 -0.99
C ALA A 191 21.90 -13.08 -1.85
N LEU A 192 23.14 -12.62 -1.60
CA LEU A 192 24.30 -13.03 -2.35
C LEU A 192 24.77 -14.44 -1.95
N SER A 193 25.01 -15.29 -2.94
CA SER A 193 25.83 -16.49 -2.73
C SER A 193 27.31 -16.11 -2.55
N LYS A 194 28.15 -17.04 -2.07
CA LYS A 194 29.60 -16.81 -1.99
C LYS A 194 30.21 -16.50 -3.37
N ALA A 195 29.75 -17.19 -4.40
CA ALA A 195 30.20 -16.98 -5.78
C ALA A 195 29.76 -15.60 -6.28
N ASP A 196 28.53 -15.18 -5.98
CA ASP A 196 28.02 -13.86 -6.36
C ASP A 196 28.76 -12.73 -5.64
N ALA A 197 29.09 -12.89 -4.36
CA ALA A 197 29.87 -11.92 -3.61
C ALA A 197 31.23 -11.66 -4.28
N ALA A 198 31.90 -12.71 -4.79
CA ALA A 198 33.12 -12.58 -5.54
C ALA A 198 32.91 -11.87 -6.90
N ARG A 199 31.81 -12.14 -7.61
CA ARG A 199 31.48 -11.50 -8.90
C ARG A 199 31.18 -10.01 -8.76
N VAL A 200 30.56 -9.59 -7.67
CA VAL A 200 30.26 -8.17 -7.41
C VAL A 200 31.41 -7.43 -6.75
N ALA A 201 32.36 -8.16 -6.15
CA ALA A 201 33.58 -7.57 -5.59
C ALA A 201 34.40 -6.88 -6.69
N GLY A 202 34.84 -5.65 -6.44
CA GLY A 202 35.62 -4.87 -7.41
C GLY A 202 34.84 -4.32 -8.60
N GLN A 203 33.54 -4.57 -8.69
CA GLN A 203 32.71 -3.95 -9.71
C GLN A 203 32.56 -2.44 -9.45
N LYS A 204 32.83 -1.64 -10.48
CA LYS A 204 32.70 -0.18 -10.40
C LYS A 204 31.26 0.19 -10.03
N PHE A 205 31.11 1.12 -9.10
CA PHE A 205 29.84 1.62 -8.58
C PHE A 205 29.05 0.65 -7.66
N LEU A 206 29.61 -0.52 -7.31
CA LEU A 206 29.04 -1.37 -6.27
C LEU A 206 29.91 -1.28 -5.01
N ASP A 207 29.27 -0.98 -3.88
CA ASP A 207 29.93 -0.92 -2.57
C ASP A 207 29.14 -1.77 -1.57
N GLN A 208 29.62 -2.99 -1.35
CA GLN A 208 28.97 -3.92 -0.42
C GLN A 208 29.01 -3.42 1.02
N ASN A 209 29.94 -2.52 1.34
CA ASN A 209 30.18 -1.99 2.69
C ASN A 209 29.59 -0.58 2.89
N GLU A 210 28.82 -0.04 1.92
CA GLU A 210 28.14 1.26 2.10
C GLU A 210 27.38 1.26 3.42
N PRO A 211 27.67 2.17 4.37
CA PRO A 211 26.99 2.20 5.67
C PRO A 211 25.61 2.83 5.57
N ALA A 212 24.73 2.45 6.49
CA ALA A 212 23.52 3.23 6.73
C ALA A 212 23.90 4.63 7.25
N ARG A 213 23.05 5.61 6.96
CA ARG A 213 23.26 7.00 7.39
C ARG A 213 22.00 7.57 8.02
N GLU A 214 22.20 8.49 8.94
CA GLU A 214 21.12 9.28 9.51
C GLU A 214 21.22 10.74 9.07
N ILE A 215 20.06 11.36 8.89
CA ILE A 215 19.94 12.79 8.61
C ILE A 215 18.86 13.41 9.52
N GLU A 216 19.00 14.68 9.80
CA GLU A 216 17.99 15.47 10.51
C GLU A 216 17.29 16.42 9.54
N LEU A 217 15.96 16.44 9.58
CA LEU A 217 15.11 17.30 8.78
C LEU A 217 14.30 18.21 9.71
N ASN A 218 14.47 19.53 9.52
CA ASN A 218 13.66 20.52 10.24
C ASN A 218 12.42 20.83 9.42
N VAL A 219 11.24 20.59 9.98
CA VAL A 219 9.96 20.68 9.26
C VAL A 219 8.88 21.29 10.16
N CYS A 220 7.87 21.89 9.54
CA CYS A 220 6.78 22.57 10.22
C CYS A 220 5.55 21.72 10.40
N ALA A 221 5.29 20.90 9.43
CA ALA A 221 4.12 20.05 9.35
C ALA A 221 4.48 18.70 8.75
N ILE A 222 3.67 17.70 9.04
CA ILE A 222 3.92 16.33 8.62
C ILE A 222 2.66 15.80 7.94
N VAL A 223 2.82 15.17 6.77
CA VAL A 223 1.78 14.39 6.09
C VAL A 223 2.11 12.92 6.21
N VAL A 224 1.23 12.15 6.86
CA VAL A 224 1.35 10.70 7.01
C VAL A 224 0.59 10.02 5.90
N ALA A 225 1.32 9.43 4.97
CA ALA A 225 0.80 8.76 3.77
C ALA A 225 1.34 7.32 3.66
N THR A 226 1.43 6.61 4.78
CA THR A 226 2.01 5.26 4.92
C THR A 226 1.24 4.17 4.19
N GLY A 227 0.00 4.46 3.77
CA GLY A 227 -0.81 3.57 2.95
C GLY A 227 -1.31 2.33 3.69
N TRP A 228 -1.33 1.19 2.98
CA TRP A 228 -1.94 -0.05 3.44
C TRP A 228 -1.14 -1.28 3.01
N LYS A 229 -1.42 -2.40 3.67
CA LYS A 229 -0.95 -3.75 3.31
C LYS A 229 -2.17 -4.62 2.97
N PRO A 230 -2.05 -5.59 2.04
CA PRO A 230 -3.04 -6.65 1.94
C PRO A 230 -3.16 -7.35 3.29
N TYR A 231 -4.38 -7.68 3.70
CA TYR A 231 -4.59 -8.47 4.91
C TYR A 231 -3.84 -9.79 4.81
N ASP A 232 -3.18 -10.18 5.88
CA ASP A 232 -2.39 -11.40 5.90
C ASP A 232 -3.30 -12.62 5.75
N VAL A 233 -3.18 -13.28 4.59
CA VAL A 233 -4.01 -14.42 4.24
C VAL A 233 -3.73 -15.65 5.10
N THR A 234 -2.59 -15.73 5.78
CA THR A 234 -2.26 -16.86 6.67
C THR A 234 -3.21 -16.92 7.87
N ASN A 235 -3.85 -15.81 8.22
CA ASN A 235 -4.90 -15.75 9.23
C ASN A 235 -6.24 -16.35 8.76
N LEU A 236 -6.40 -16.60 7.44
CA LEU A 236 -7.63 -17.11 6.83
C LEU A 236 -7.52 -18.62 6.60
N ALA A 237 -7.37 -19.39 7.70
CA ALA A 237 -7.08 -20.82 7.64
C ALA A 237 -8.14 -21.63 6.85
N ASN A 238 -9.41 -21.21 6.93
CA ASN A 238 -10.53 -21.81 6.22
C ASN A 238 -10.60 -21.44 4.73
N LEU A 239 -9.88 -20.41 4.29
CA LEU A 239 -9.82 -20.02 2.87
C LEU A 239 -8.57 -20.57 2.16
N GLY A 240 -7.87 -21.51 2.76
CA GLY A 240 -6.78 -22.27 2.16
C GLY A 240 -5.53 -21.44 1.80
N ALA A 241 -5.48 -20.20 2.21
CA ALA A 241 -4.41 -19.28 1.83
C ALA A 241 -3.04 -19.73 2.34
N GLY A 242 -2.06 -19.73 1.45
CA GLY A 242 -0.71 -20.20 1.72
C GLY A 242 -0.57 -21.74 1.83
N LYS A 243 -1.68 -22.50 1.83
CA LYS A 243 -1.70 -23.97 1.91
C LYS A 243 -2.24 -24.61 0.64
N VAL A 244 -3.31 -24.05 0.08
CA VAL A 244 -3.94 -24.54 -1.14
C VAL A 244 -3.23 -23.96 -2.35
N LYS A 245 -2.74 -24.83 -3.20
CA LYS A 245 -2.11 -24.44 -4.47
C LYS A 245 -3.13 -23.77 -5.39
N ASN A 246 -2.68 -22.86 -6.22
CA ASN A 246 -3.56 -22.06 -7.11
C ASN A 246 -4.64 -21.23 -6.38
N CYS A 247 -4.51 -21.04 -5.07
CA CYS A 247 -5.22 -20.04 -4.31
C CYS A 247 -4.35 -18.79 -4.18
N VAL A 248 -4.72 -17.72 -4.87
CA VAL A 248 -3.97 -16.47 -4.95
C VAL A 248 -4.77 -15.30 -4.38
N THR A 249 -4.08 -14.22 -4.01
CA THR A 249 -4.74 -12.98 -3.61
C THR A 249 -5.08 -12.10 -4.82
N ASN A 250 -5.99 -11.15 -4.64
CA ASN A 250 -6.29 -10.13 -5.65
C ASN A 250 -5.03 -9.35 -6.08
N MET A 251 -4.09 -9.09 -5.16
CA MET A 251 -2.84 -8.39 -5.51
C MET A 251 -1.88 -9.29 -6.31
N GLN A 252 -1.82 -10.57 -6.01
CA GLN A 252 -1.08 -11.54 -6.82
C GLN A 252 -1.67 -11.65 -8.23
N LEU A 253 -3.00 -11.63 -8.37
CA LEU A 253 -3.64 -11.63 -9.70
C LEU A 253 -3.30 -10.34 -10.50
N GLU A 254 -3.22 -9.18 -9.86
CA GLU A 254 -2.74 -7.96 -10.53
C GLU A 254 -1.31 -8.13 -11.07
N ARG A 255 -0.45 -8.84 -10.34
CA ARG A 255 0.91 -9.12 -10.81
C ARG A 255 0.93 -10.12 -11.96
N LEU A 256 0.12 -11.19 -11.92
CA LEU A 256 -0.03 -12.11 -13.06
C LEU A 256 -0.54 -11.38 -14.32
N ALA A 257 -1.53 -10.50 -14.15
CA ALA A 257 -2.11 -9.74 -15.28
C ALA A 257 -1.21 -8.62 -15.82
N SER A 258 -0.18 -8.21 -15.07
CA SER A 258 0.70 -7.11 -15.48
C SER A 258 1.71 -7.55 -16.52
N PRO A 259 1.92 -6.78 -17.63
CA PRO A 259 2.96 -7.05 -18.61
C PRO A 259 4.38 -7.11 -18.00
N PHE A 260 4.57 -6.42 -16.87
CA PHE A 260 5.83 -6.44 -16.10
C PHE A 260 5.79 -7.38 -14.90
N GLY A 261 4.82 -8.28 -14.87
CA GLY A 261 4.71 -9.30 -13.83
C GLY A 261 5.41 -10.60 -14.21
N PRO A 262 5.37 -11.59 -13.31
CA PRO A 262 6.15 -12.82 -13.44
C PRO A 262 5.82 -13.67 -14.67
N THR A 263 4.63 -13.48 -15.23
CA THR A 263 4.11 -14.26 -16.37
C THR A 263 4.01 -13.47 -17.67
N GLY A 264 4.55 -12.23 -17.69
CA GLY A 264 4.46 -11.33 -18.85
C GLY A 264 3.02 -10.95 -19.20
N GLY A 265 2.14 -10.86 -18.18
CA GLY A 265 0.73 -10.47 -18.34
C GLY A 265 -0.24 -11.63 -18.61
N LYS A 266 0.23 -12.86 -18.66
CA LYS A 266 -0.63 -14.03 -18.82
C LYS A 266 -1.18 -14.50 -17.47
N ILE A 267 -2.50 -14.54 -17.34
CA ILE A 267 -3.15 -15.07 -16.14
C ILE A 267 -3.13 -16.60 -16.22
N VAL A 268 -2.23 -17.21 -15.47
CA VAL A 268 -2.01 -18.66 -15.45
C VAL A 268 -1.99 -19.19 -14.02
N ARG A 269 -2.19 -20.49 -13.88
CA ARG A 269 -2.07 -21.21 -12.60
C ARG A 269 -0.60 -21.11 -12.11
N PRO A 270 -0.35 -20.68 -10.89
CA PRO A 270 1.02 -20.56 -10.37
C PRO A 270 1.81 -21.87 -10.34
N THR A 271 1.12 -23.03 -10.19
CA THR A 271 1.78 -24.33 -10.03
C THR A 271 2.38 -24.88 -11.33
N ASP A 272 1.67 -24.73 -12.45
CA ASP A 272 2.00 -25.44 -13.70
C ASP A 272 2.01 -24.51 -14.95
N GLY A 273 1.71 -23.22 -14.78
CA GLY A 273 1.67 -22.25 -15.87
C GLY A 273 0.52 -22.48 -16.87
N ARG A 274 -0.41 -23.39 -16.59
CA ARG A 274 -1.55 -23.63 -17.47
C ARG A 274 -2.57 -22.52 -17.37
N ARG A 275 -3.29 -22.30 -18.45
CA ARG A 275 -4.45 -21.42 -18.50
C ARG A 275 -5.59 -22.02 -17.66
N PRO A 276 -6.16 -21.27 -16.70
CA PRO A 276 -7.32 -21.74 -15.94
C PRO A 276 -8.58 -21.71 -16.81
N LYS A 277 -9.38 -22.79 -16.76
CA LYS A 277 -10.68 -22.89 -17.42
C LYS A 277 -11.82 -22.39 -16.51
N ARG A 278 -11.65 -22.53 -15.18
CA ARG A 278 -12.61 -22.10 -14.16
C ARG A 278 -11.91 -21.34 -13.07
N ILE A 279 -12.35 -20.12 -12.80
CA ILE A 279 -11.80 -19.25 -11.78
C ILE A 279 -12.89 -18.82 -10.81
N ALA A 280 -12.61 -18.89 -9.51
CA ALA A 280 -13.48 -18.35 -8.48
C ALA A 280 -12.87 -17.09 -7.86
N PHE A 281 -13.72 -16.08 -7.58
CA PHE A 281 -13.40 -14.94 -6.76
C PHE A 281 -14.15 -15.01 -5.43
N VAL A 282 -13.43 -14.93 -4.33
CA VAL A 282 -13.99 -14.92 -2.97
C VAL A 282 -13.93 -13.51 -2.43
N GLN A 283 -15.09 -12.84 -2.37
CA GLN A 283 -15.20 -11.48 -1.83
C GLN A 283 -15.11 -11.46 -0.31
N CYS A 284 -14.67 -10.32 0.21
CA CYS A 284 -14.55 -10.07 1.66
C CYS A 284 -13.65 -11.06 2.39
N ALA A 285 -12.60 -11.59 1.72
CA ALA A 285 -11.61 -12.46 2.35
C ALA A 285 -10.85 -11.67 3.44
N GLY A 286 -11.17 -11.91 4.72
CA GLY A 286 -10.64 -11.20 5.87
C GLY A 286 -11.22 -9.79 6.10
N SER A 287 -12.29 -9.37 5.39
CA SER A 287 -12.99 -8.11 5.63
C SER A 287 -14.45 -8.36 6.00
N ARG A 288 -15.07 -7.43 6.75
CA ARG A 288 -16.45 -7.52 7.25
C ARG A 288 -16.66 -8.78 8.10
N ASP A 289 -15.66 -9.10 8.89
CA ASP A 289 -15.59 -10.27 9.75
C ASP A 289 -15.07 -9.87 11.13
N GLN A 290 -15.81 -10.18 12.17
CA GLN A 290 -15.47 -9.79 13.55
C GLN A 290 -14.18 -10.41 14.07
N ASN A 291 -13.77 -11.55 13.50
CA ASN A 291 -12.52 -12.23 13.87
C ASN A 291 -11.29 -11.70 13.10
N HIS A 292 -11.51 -10.83 12.12
CA HIS A 292 -10.50 -10.28 11.22
C HIS A 292 -10.64 -8.76 11.12
N LEU A 293 -10.85 -8.22 9.91
CA LEU A 293 -11.16 -6.81 9.73
C LEU A 293 -12.69 -6.61 9.80
N ASN A 294 -13.17 -5.92 10.82
CA ASN A 294 -14.62 -5.71 11.02
C ASN A 294 -15.22 -4.72 10.00
N TYR A 295 -14.41 -4.00 9.26
CA TYR A 295 -14.81 -2.99 8.27
C TYR A 295 -14.76 -3.49 6.83
N CYS A 296 -15.38 -2.71 5.92
CA CYS A 296 -15.29 -2.91 4.49
C CYS A 296 -14.06 -2.21 3.92
N SER A 297 -13.23 -2.94 3.19
CA SER A 297 -12.04 -2.39 2.50
C SER A 297 -12.36 -1.57 1.25
N TYR A 298 -13.63 -1.23 1.02
CA TYR A 298 -14.16 -0.32 0.00
C TYR A 298 -13.92 -0.75 -1.46
N ILE A 299 -12.70 -1.15 -1.84
CA ILE A 299 -12.30 -1.33 -3.23
C ILE A 299 -12.39 -2.78 -3.75
N CYS A 300 -12.54 -3.79 -2.87
CA CYS A 300 -12.44 -5.20 -3.25
C CYS A 300 -13.41 -5.59 -4.36
N CYS A 301 -14.69 -5.15 -4.26
CA CYS A 301 -15.69 -5.43 -5.29
C CYS A 301 -15.28 -4.87 -6.66
N MET A 302 -14.83 -3.62 -6.71
CA MET A 302 -14.38 -2.99 -7.94
C MET A 302 -13.11 -3.64 -8.49
N ALA A 303 -12.17 -4.01 -7.61
CA ALA A 303 -10.97 -4.73 -8.01
C ALA A 303 -11.31 -6.06 -8.68
N THR A 304 -12.23 -6.86 -8.09
CA THR A 304 -12.70 -8.11 -8.67
C THR A 304 -13.43 -7.90 -10.00
N LEU A 305 -14.35 -6.93 -10.08
CA LEU A 305 -15.05 -6.65 -11.35
C LEU A 305 -14.07 -6.27 -12.48
N LYS A 306 -13.03 -5.50 -12.15
CA LYS A 306 -11.93 -5.18 -13.07
C LYS A 306 -11.16 -6.43 -13.47
N GLN A 307 -10.83 -7.30 -12.53
CA GLN A 307 -10.10 -8.55 -12.77
C GLN A 307 -10.91 -9.56 -13.59
N CYS A 308 -12.22 -9.61 -13.40
CA CYS A 308 -13.11 -10.37 -14.29
C CYS A 308 -12.98 -9.87 -15.75
N GLN A 309 -12.92 -8.55 -15.97
CA GLN A 309 -12.70 -8.02 -17.32
C GLN A 309 -11.35 -8.44 -17.91
N TYR A 310 -10.27 -8.49 -17.13
CA TYR A 310 -8.97 -8.99 -17.60
C TYR A 310 -9.08 -10.42 -18.14
N ILE A 311 -9.80 -11.28 -17.39
CA ILE A 311 -9.97 -12.69 -17.77
C ILE A 311 -10.87 -12.79 -19.01
N CYS A 312 -11.99 -12.06 -19.06
CA CYS A 312 -12.87 -12.05 -20.23
C CYS A 312 -12.17 -11.54 -21.49
N GLU A 313 -11.29 -10.52 -21.36
CA GLU A 313 -10.50 -10.00 -22.49
C GLU A 313 -9.42 -10.98 -22.95
N GLN A 314 -8.77 -11.69 -22.02
CA GLN A 314 -7.66 -12.58 -22.30
C GLN A 314 -8.14 -14.01 -22.68
N TYR A 315 -9.20 -14.49 -22.01
CA TYR A 315 -9.73 -15.85 -22.13
C TYR A 315 -11.26 -15.83 -22.10
N PRO A 316 -11.93 -15.54 -23.24
CA PRO A 316 -13.40 -15.40 -23.30
C PRO A 316 -14.19 -16.65 -22.87
N GLU A 317 -13.60 -17.84 -23.02
CA GLU A 317 -14.24 -19.11 -22.66
C GLU A 317 -13.99 -19.55 -21.20
N THR A 318 -13.11 -18.85 -20.45
CA THR A 318 -12.89 -19.15 -19.02
C THR A 318 -14.13 -18.83 -18.21
N GLN A 319 -14.65 -19.81 -17.48
CA GLN A 319 -15.81 -19.62 -16.60
C GLN A 319 -15.38 -18.92 -15.31
N ILE A 320 -16.08 -17.89 -14.93
CA ILE A 320 -15.79 -17.08 -13.75
C ILE A 320 -16.96 -17.15 -12.77
N SER A 321 -16.71 -17.49 -11.52
CA SER A 321 -17.68 -17.37 -10.44
C SER A 321 -17.23 -16.32 -9.44
N VAL A 322 -18.11 -15.40 -9.06
CA VAL A 322 -17.86 -14.40 -8.02
C VAL A 322 -18.77 -14.66 -6.85
N PHE A 323 -18.21 -15.08 -5.73
CA PHE A 323 -18.93 -15.28 -4.47
C PHE A 323 -18.92 -13.99 -3.65
N TYR A 324 -20.09 -13.48 -3.29
CA TYR A 324 -20.21 -12.16 -2.66
C TYR A 324 -21.33 -12.10 -1.61
N ILE A 325 -21.18 -11.21 -0.64
CA ILE A 325 -22.21 -10.86 0.32
C ILE A 325 -23.10 -9.75 -0.28
N ASP A 326 -22.49 -8.67 -0.72
CA ASP A 326 -23.08 -7.59 -1.55
C ASP A 326 -21.99 -7.03 -2.48
N LEU A 327 -22.38 -6.57 -3.67
CA LEU A 327 -21.47 -5.96 -4.64
C LEU A 327 -21.62 -4.45 -4.60
N ARG A 328 -20.53 -3.77 -4.24
CA ARG A 328 -20.47 -2.31 -4.10
C ARG A 328 -19.78 -1.69 -5.31
N ALA A 329 -20.58 -1.03 -6.15
CA ALA A 329 -20.14 -0.30 -7.33
C ALA A 329 -20.68 1.15 -7.27
N PRO A 330 -20.01 2.05 -6.51
CA PRO A 330 -20.55 3.37 -6.21
C PRO A 330 -20.56 4.30 -7.43
N GLY A 331 -21.61 5.11 -7.54
CA GLY A 331 -21.75 6.14 -8.56
C GLY A 331 -21.67 5.58 -9.97
N ARG A 332 -20.85 6.19 -10.83
CA ARG A 332 -20.71 5.80 -12.24
C ARG A 332 -20.06 4.43 -12.46
N TYR A 333 -19.48 3.82 -11.41
CA TYR A 333 -18.89 2.48 -11.48
C TYR A 333 -19.94 1.36 -11.62
N VAL A 334 -21.23 1.66 -11.40
CA VAL A 334 -22.32 0.72 -11.71
C VAL A 334 -22.22 0.19 -13.15
N LYS A 335 -21.77 0.99 -14.10
CA LYS A 335 -21.56 0.57 -15.49
C LYS A 335 -20.51 -0.56 -15.64
N VAL A 336 -19.54 -0.63 -14.75
CA VAL A 336 -18.55 -1.72 -14.73
C VAL A 336 -19.21 -3.01 -14.23
N LEU A 337 -20.06 -2.91 -13.21
CA LEU A 337 -20.84 -4.04 -12.70
C LEU A 337 -21.81 -4.55 -13.79
N ASP A 338 -22.52 -3.66 -14.47
CA ASP A 338 -23.46 -4.03 -15.54
C ASP A 338 -22.73 -4.75 -16.70
N LYS A 339 -21.55 -4.26 -17.09
CA LYS A 339 -20.71 -4.93 -18.10
C LYS A 339 -20.31 -6.34 -17.68
N VAL A 340 -19.92 -6.53 -16.42
CA VAL A 340 -19.53 -7.86 -15.89
C VAL A 340 -20.74 -8.78 -15.77
N LYS A 341 -21.92 -8.26 -15.35
CA LYS A 341 -23.16 -9.02 -15.29
C LYS A 341 -23.63 -9.52 -16.68
N ALA A 342 -23.38 -8.74 -17.71
CA ALA A 342 -23.76 -9.08 -19.09
C ALA A 342 -22.80 -10.09 -19.74
N ALA A 343 -21.65 -10.37 -19.14
CA ALA A 343 -20.69 -11.33 -19.70
C ALA A 343 -21.20 -12.77 -19.52
N PRO A 344 -21.33 -13.56 -20.61
CA PRO A 344 -21.97 -14.87 -20.58
C PRO A 344 -21.19 -15.91 -19.77
N ASN A 345 -19.89 -15.71 -19.59
CA ASN A 345 -18.99 -16.58 -18.86
C ASN A 345 -18.79 -16.18 -17.38
N VAL A 346 -19.55 -15.18 -16.88
CA VAL A 346 -19.47 -14.70 -15.49
C VAL A 346 -20.75 -15.06 -14.73
N ARG A 347 -20.60 -15.77 -13.63
CA ARG A 347 -21.67 -16.12 -12.70
C ARG A 347 -21.45 -15.39 -11.36
N LEU A 348 -22.47 -14.66 -10.92
CA LEU A 348 -22.49 -13.98 -9.61
C LEU A 348 -23.32 -14.83 -8.64
N ILE A 349 -22.70 -15.31 -7.54
CA ILE A 349 -23.33 -16.18 -6.55
C ILE A 349 -23.34 -15.43 -5.21
N LYS A 350 -24.53 -15.14 -4.71
CA LYS A 350 -24.68 -14.48 -3.40
C LYS A 350 -24.50 -15.51 -2.30
N GLY A 351 -23.41 -15.40 -1.56
CA GLY A 351 -23.08 -16.31 -0.47
C GLY A 351 -21.68 -16.01 0.10
N LYS A 352 -21.48 -16.33 1.38
CA LYS A 352 -20.15 -16.26 2.00
C LYS A 352 -19.48 -17.63 1.85
N VAL A 353 -18.28 -17.66 1.29
CA VAL A 353 -17.48 -18.88 1.20
C VAL A 353 -17.08 -19.30 2.61
N ALA A 354 -17.37 -20.56 2.92
CA ALA A 354 -17.08 -21.16 4.22
C ALA A 354 -15.71 -21.84 4.24
N ASP A 355 -15.32 -22.46 3.12
CA ASP A 355 -14.07 -23.23 3.03
C ASP A 355 -13.50 -23.24 1.61
N VAL A 356 -12.17 -23.30 1.53
CA VAL A 356 -11.40 -23.48 0.30
C VAL A 356 -10.37 -24.57 0.55
N ALA A 357 -10.54 -25.71 -0.10
CA ALA A 357 -9.74 -26.92 0.10
C ALA A 357 -8.96 -27.32 -1.16
N GLN A 358 -7.86 -28.03 -0.97
CA GLN A 358 -7.10 -28.63 -2.08
C GLN A 358 -7.89 -29.79 -2.69
N ALA A 359 -8.05 -29.79 -4.00
CA ALA A 359 -8.60 -30.90 -4.78
C ALA A 359 -7.50 -31.62 -5.59
N ALA A 360 -7.89 -32.65 -6.35
CA ALA A 360 -6.98 -33.38 -7.24
C ALA A 360 -6.41 -32.45 -8.33
N ASP A 361 -5.29 -32.83 -8.92
CA ASP A 361 -4.60 -32.13 -10.02
C ASP A 361 -4.32 -30.64 -9.72
N ASP A 362 -3.99 -30.35 -8.46
CA ASP A 362 -3.78 -29.00 -7.97
C ASP A 362 -5.00 -28.05 -8.18
N ASN A 363 -6.20 -28.62 -8.38
CA ASN A 363 -7.45 -27.88 -8.40
C ASN A 363 -7.90 -27.48 -6.99
N VAL A 364 -8.92 -26.67 -6.91
CA VAL A 364 -9.40 -26.06 -5.66
C VAL A 364 -10.91 -26.26 -5.53
N THR A 365 -11.37 -26.85 -4.44
CA THR A 365 -12.79 -26.96 -4.11
C THR A 365 -13.20 -25.79 -3.22
N VAL A 366 -14.26 -25.10 -3.62
CA VAL A 366 -14.88 -23.99 -2.86
C VAL A 366 -16.20 -24.48 -2.28
N THR A 367 -16.35 -24.38 -0.95
CA THR A 367 -17.59 -24.65 -0.24
C THR A 367 -18.29 -23.34 0.10
N VAL A 368 -19.53 -23.16 -0.33
CA VAL A 368 -20.31 -21.94 -0.15
C VAL A 368 -21.78 -22.29 0.09
N GLU A 369 -22.46 -21.49 0.90
CA GLU A 369 -23.91 -21.50 0.99
C GLU A 369 -24.49 -20.46 0.02
N ASP A 370 -25.27 -20.90 -0.98
CA ASP A 370 -26.00 -19.99 -1.87
C ASP A 370 -27.16 -19.38 -1.08
N ALA A 371 -27.00 -18.11 -0.67
CA ALA A 371 -27.97 -17.42 0.17
C ALA A 371 -29.31 -17.15 -0.52
N ILE A 372 -29.42 -17.35 -1.84
CA ILE A 372 -30.69 -17.19 -2.58
C ILE A 372 -31.43 -18.53 -2.61
N ARG A 373 -30.72 -19.63 -2.78
CA ARG A 373 -31.31 -20.99 -2.88
C ARG A 373 -31.39 -21.71 -1.55
N GLY A 374 -30.60 -21.29 -0.54
CA GLY A 374 -30.48 -21.98 0.73
C GLY A 374 -29.75 -23.32 0.64
N GLU A 375 -28.92 -23.50 -0.39
CA GLU A 375 -28.22 -24.74 -0.67
C GLU A 375 -26.72 -24.61 -0.40
N LYS A 376 -26.12 -25.65 0.17
CA LYS A 376 -24.68 -25.75 0.29
C LYS A 376 -24.10 -26.33 -0.99
N LEU A 377 -23.21 -25.55 -1.63
CA LEU A 377 -22.54 -25.92 -2.89
C LEU A 377 -21.09 -26.30 -2.63
N HIS A 378 -20.62 -27.35 -3.34
CA HIS A 378 -19.21 -27.73 -3.44
C HIS A 378 -18.82 -27.65 -4.91
N LEU A 379 -17.95 -26.69 -5.24
CA LEU A 379 -17.63 -26.36 -6.63
C LEU A 379 -16.12 -26.36 -6.84
N ASP A 380 -15.68 -27.03 -7.92
CA ASP A 380 -14.27 -27.16 -8.24
C ASP A 380 -13.83 -26.10 -9.25
N TYR A 381 -12.64 -25.56 -9.01
CA TYR A 381 -12.00 -24.51 -9.81
C TYR A 381 -10.54 -24.84 -10.07
N ASP A 382 -10.02 -24.32 -11.17
CA ASP A 382 -8.59 -24.44 -11.50
C ASP A 382 -7.76 -23.41 -10.72
N MET A 383 -8.39 -22.29 -10.34
CA MET A 383 -7.76 -21.23 -9.55
C MET A 383 -8.80 -20.47 -8.72
N VAL A 384 -8.41 -20.07 -7.52
CA VAL A 384 -9.22 -19.24 -6.62
C VAL A 384 -8.48 -17.94 -6.33
N VAL A 385 -9.22 -16.82 -6.34
CA VAL A 385 -8.72 -15.49 -6.06
C VAL A 385 -9.40 -14.94 -4.81
N LEU A 386 -8.63 -14.72 -3.77
CA LEU A 386 -9.10 -14.12 -2.54
C LEU A 386 -9.06 -12.60 -2.65
N ALA A 387 -10.22 -11.94 -2.61
CA ALA A 387 -10.31 -10.48 -2.54
C ALA A 387 -10.04 -10.02 -1.10
N THR A 388 -8.75 -9.96 -0.76
CA THR A 388 -8.28 -9.64 0.59
C THR A 388 -8.54 -8.20 0.97
N GLY A 389 -8.73 -7.96 2.27
CA GLY A 389 -8.94 -6.65 2.82
C GLY A 389 -7.71 -5.73 2.74
N MET A 390 -7.94 -4.43 2.89
CA MET A 390 -6.90 -3.40 3.03
C MET A 390 -6.71 -3.10 4.51
N GLN A 391 -5.55 -3.47 5.05
CA GLN A 391 -5.17 -3.15 6.42
C GLN A 391 -4.25 -1.91 6.40
N PRO A 392 -4.47 -0.87 7.21
CA PRO A 392 -3.55 0.27 7.26
C PRO A 392 -2.18 -0.19 7.68
N SER A 393 -1.13 0.37 7.07
CA SER A 393 0.25 -0.04 7.39
C SER A 393 0.58 0.09 8.86
N LEU A 394 0.01 1.10 9.53
CA LEU A 394 0.23 1.38 10.96
C LEU A 394 -0.45 0.40 11.92
N ALA A 395 -1.31 -0.48 11.45
CA ALA A 395 -1.83 -1.60 12.26
C ALA A 395 -0.72 -2.62 12.62
N THR A 396 0.35 -2.68 11.81
CA THR A 396 1.46 -3.62 12.01
C THR A 396 2.83 -2.95 12.11
N ASP A 397 2.97 -1.74 11.57
CA ASP A 397 4.21 -0.96 11.60
C ASP A 397 4.09 0.15 12.66
N SER A 398 5.14 0.43 13.37
CA SER A 398 5.22 1.60 14.27
C SER A 398 5.81 2.79 13.52
N LEU A 399 5.34 3.98 13.86
CA LEU A 399 5.92 5.25 13.42
C LEU A 399 6.13 6.13 14.67
N PRO A 400 7.32 6.71 14.89
CA PRO A 400 7.63 7.49 16.09
C PRO A 400 7.00 8.90 16.03
N LEU A 401 5.72 8.96 15.77
CA LEU A 401 4.91 10.18 15.74
C LEU A 401 3.76 10.08 16.75
N PRO A 402 3.34 11.18 17.37
CA PRO A 402 2.18 11.20 18.28
C PRO A 402 0.88 11.12 17.45
N LEU A 403 0.55 9.93 16.96
CA LEU A 403 -0.60 9.68 16.12
C LEU A 403 -1.73 9.04 16.93
N PRO A 404 -2.92 9.65 17.00
CA PRO A 404 -4.10 8.95 17.45
C PRO A 404 -4.55 7.98 16.37
N LEU A 405 -4.54 6.69 16.69
CA LEU A 405 -5.03 5.61 15.84
C LEU A 405 -6.37 5.11 16.38
N ASP A 406 -7.26 4.68 15.47
CA ASP A 406 -8.42 3.90 15.87
C ASP A 406 -8.05 2.44 16.17
N GLU A 407 -9.04 1.62 16.53
CA GLU A 407 -8.87 0.19 16.84
C GLU A 407 -8.34 -0.63 15.66
N ASP A 408 -8.52 -0.15 14.43
CA ASP A 408 -8.08 -0.79 13.19
C ASP A 408 -6.70 -0.31 12.71
N GLY A 409 -6.13 0.71 13.36
CA GLY A 409 -4.84 1.30 13.04
C GLY A 409 -4.88 2.42 12.00
N PHE A 410 -6.07 2.99 11.70
CA PHE A 410 -6.18 4.20 10.89
C PHE A 410 -5.91 5.45 11.72
N VAL A 411 -5.29 6.44 11.08
CA VAL A 411 -5.00 7.73 11.74
C VAL A 411 -6.27 8.58 11.83
N MET A 412 -6.73 8.87 13.06
CA MET A 412 -7.98 9.57 13.34
C MET A 412 -7.84 11.08 13.53
N GLY A 413 -6.64 11.59 13.80
CA GLY A 413 -6.44 12.98 14.14
C GLY A 413 -5.00 13.42 13.91
N GLY A 414 -4.50 14.36 14.75
CA GLY A 414 -3.14 14.88 14.67
C GLY A 414 -3.07 16.32 14.15
N GLU A 415 -4.19 16.90 13.77
CA GLU A 415 -4.25 18.26 13.19
C GLU A 415 -3.78 19.35 14.16
N GLU A 416 -4.05 19.19 15.46
CA GLU A 416 -3.56 20.10 16.50
C GLU A 416 -2.03 20.06 16.60
N ALA A 417 -1.45 18.89 16.37
CA ALA A 417 -0.01 18.69 16.30
C ALA A 417 0.58 19.07 14.92
N GLY A 418 -0.21 19.52 13.95
CA GLY A 418 0.29 19.81 12.60
C GLY A 418 0.65 18.56 11.81
N ILE A 419 0.05 17.41 12.15
CA ILE A 419 0.24 16.11 11.49
C ILE A 419 -1.07 15.75 10.80
N PHE A 420 -1.00 15.39 9.52
CA PHE A 420 -2.16 15.20 8.66
C PHE A 420 -2.10 13.84 7.97
N ALA A 421 -3.13 13.02 8.11
CA ALA A 421 -3.21 11.73 7.42
C ALA A 421 -3.71 11.90 5.98
N ALA A 422 -3.13 11.12 5.06
CA ALA A 422 -3.50 11.10 3.65
C ALA A 422 -3.68 9.68 3.12
N GLY A 423 -4.66 9.49 2.23
CA GLY A 423 -4.92 8.23 1.56
C GLY A 423 -5.32 7.11 2.52
N CYS A 424 -4.83 5.91 2.25
CA CYS A 424 -5.22 4.72 3.00
C CYS A 424 -4.60 4.61 4.41
N ALA A 425 -3.78 5.56 4.83
CA ALA A 425 -3.41 5.71 6.23
C ALA A 425 -4.59 6.21 7.10
N ARG A 426 -5.58 6.87 6.46
CA ARG A 426 -6.76 7.43 7.13
C ARG A 426 -8.00 6.52 7.02
N MET A 427 -8.23 5.91 5.88
CA MET A 427 -9.35 5.00 5.60
C MET A 427 -9.14 4.27 4.28
N PRO A 428 -9.82 3.15 4.02
CA PRO A 428 -9.76 2.49 2.72
C PRO A 428 -10.29 3.39 1.60
N LEU A 429 -9.51 3.61 0.54
CA LEU A 429 -9.82 4.49 -0.58
C LEU A 429 -9.37 3.89 -1.92
N ASP A 430 -10.05 4.27 -3.01
CA ASP A 430 -9.55 4.10 -4.37
C ASP A 430 -8.45 5.13 -4.71
N VAL A 431 -7.81 4.97 -5.86
CA VAL A 431 -6.68 5.83 -6.27
C VAL A 431 -7.11 7.29 -6.47
N MET A 432 -8.31 7.54 -7.01
CA MET A 432 -8.83 8.89 -7.22
C MET A 432 -9.06 9.61 -5.88
N ARG A 433 -9.75 8.96 -4.94
CA ARG A 433 -9.99 9.50 -3.60
C ARG A 433 -8.71 9.62 -2.80
N THR A 434 -7.76 8.71 -3.02
CA THR A 434 -6.42 8.77 -2.44
C THR A 434 -5.69 10.03 -2.87
N ALA A 435 -5.77 10.42 -4.16
CA ALA A 435 -5.21 11.68 -4.65
C ALA A 435 -5.90 12.89 -3.98
N GLN A 436 -7.23 12.92 -3.96
CA GLN A 436 -8.01 13.99 -3.31
C GLN A 436 -7.65 14.15 -1.83
N SER A 437 -7.48 13.03 -1.12
CA SER A 437 -7.02 13.01 0.28
C SER A 437 -5.61 13.58 0.43
N GLY A 438 -4.71 13.28 -0.53
CA GLY A 438 -3.37 13.86 -0.59
C GLY A 438 -3.38 15.37 -0.74
N THR A 439 -4.18 15.89 -1.68
CA THR A 439 -4.38 17.35 -1.88
C THR A 439 -4.93 18.02 -0.60
N ALA A 440 -5.94 17.41 0.03
CA ALA A 440 -6.52 17.94 1.26
C ALA A 440 -5.50 18.02 2.41
N ALA A 441 -4.68 16.97 2.58
CA ALA A 441 -3.63 16.94 3.59
C ALA A 441 -2.52 17.98 3.30
N ALA A 442 -2.14 18.16 2.03
CA ALA A 442 -1.19 19.19 1.61
C ALA A 442 -1.68 20.59 1.96
N LEU A 443 -2.96 20.89 1.66
CA LEU A 443 -3.54 22.22 1.98
C LEU A 443 -3.54 22.50 3.48
N LYS A 444 -3.89 21.53 4.32
CA LYS A 444 -3.84 21.67 5.78
C LYS A 444 -2.40 21.85 6.28
N ALA A 445 -1.44 21.10 5.73
CA ALA A 445 -0.03 21.28 6.07
C ALA A 445 0.48 22.68 5.69
N VAL A 446 0.13 23.18 4.51
CA VAL A 446 0.45 24.55 4.04
C VAL A 446 -0.18 25.63 4.94
N GLN A 447 -1.43 25.43 5.38
CA GLN A 447 -2.08 26.34 6.34
C GLN A 447 -1.32 26.40 7.65
N THR A 448 -0.81 25.26 8.14
CA THR A 448 0.04 25.21 9.36
C THR A 448 1.32 26.03 9.16
N VAL A 449 1.92 25.97 7.99
CA VAL A 449 3.13 26.77 7.67
C VAL A 449 2.82 28.26 7.61
N LYS A 450 1.67 28.66 7.07
CA LYS A 450 1.26 30.07 6.89
C LYS A 450 0.62 30.69 8.13
N GLY A 451 0.00 29.90 8.98
CA GLY A 451 -0.75 30.36 10.16
C GLY A 451 0.11 30.64 11.40
N ARG A 452 1.37 30.96 11.20
CA ARG A 452 2.37 31.26 12.24
C ARG A 452 2.40 32.73 12.60
#